data_6d558061f954f72207d5e1856ddf8619
#
_entry.id   6d558061f954f72207d5e1856ddf8619
#
_cell.length_a   1.000
_cell.length_b   1.000
_cell.length_c   1.000
_cell.angle_alpha   90.00
_cell.angle_beta   90.00
_cell.angle_gamma   90.00
#
_symmetry.space_group_name_H-M   'P 1'
#
loop_
_entity.id
_entity.type
_entity.pdbx_description
1 polymer ?
#
loop_
_entity_poly.entity_id
_entity_poly.type
_entity_poly.pdbx_seq_one_letter_code
_entity_poly.pdbx_strand_id
1 'polypeptide(L)'
;MRKIAAPGEQFLNAGHFWRCTLQEALNFSAGCAMVVTVNTSIPLEEPASGNISAERKPLEPCSIVIFGASGDLTARKLIPAFYHLCKDKQMPSAFRVIGFARRDKTDESWRNELREELNQFSRTQPVDDAVWKAFARNLFYCRGDLTDAAAYKKLEEMLTSFGSGPLRENLLFYLATQPSQFGEVIEQIHRAGLLHKDGAGWQRIVVEKPFGHDLASAQMLNRELTRYAHEHQVCRIDHYLGKETVQNILMFRFSNSVFERLWNRESVDHVQITVSEKIGVGDRGGYYEEAGALRDMVQNHMLQVLSLIAMEPPVSLAAESVRDEKVKLLKSIRALTPEDAARQVVRGQYFAGTINGQPVPGYRQEPKVKPDSNVETYVALQLLIDNWRWSGVPFYLRTGKNLPMSASEVRIQFRPTPHVLFAAQCGQHLDTNAIALRLQPNEGIYLRFNGKVPGMSLGVRPVRMHFSYDAEFGAYTPEAYERLLLEAIAGDATLFIRRDEVETAWQIVDSIRKGWDGKPLTNREFYAAGTWGPVASDDLLAQSGHVWHEPQMIK
;
A
#
# COMPACT_ATOMS: atom_id res chain seq x y z
N MET A 1 -42.24 19.98 52.26
CA MET A 1 -43.52 19.48 51.70
C MET A 1 -43.27 18.76 50.39
N ARG A 2 -43.86 17.58 50.30
CA ARG A 2 -43.99 16.61 49.19
C ARG A 2 -42.76 15.75 48.85
N LYS A 3 -42.85 14.53 49.40
CA LYS A 3 -42.26 13.26 48.97
C LYS A 3 -42.67 12.93 47.55
N ILE A 4 -41.81 12.32 46.75
CA ILE A 4 -42.18 11.26 45.80
C ILE A 4 -41.07 10.18 45.81
N ALA A 5 -41.55 8.94 45.82
CA ALA A 5 -40.88 7.70 46.15
C ALA A 5 -40.06 7.09 45.00
N ALA A 6 -39.14 6.22 45.36
CA ALA A 6 -38.51 5.23 44.49
C ALA A 6 -39.38 3.99 44.28
N PRO A 7 -39.17 3.22 43.24
CA PRO A 7 -39.16 1.77 43.31
C PRO A 7 -37.92 1.19 42.67
N GLY A 8 -37.28 0.16 43.06
CA GLY A 8 -37.62 -1.11 43.59
C GLY A 8 -36.54 -2.05 43.11
N GLU A 9 -35.69 -2.52 44.03
CA GLU A 9 -34.66 -3.53 43.81
C GLU A 9 -35.28 -4.89 43.44
N GLN A 10 -34.66 -5.60 42.52
CA GLN A 10 -34.70 -7.06 42.50
C GLN A 10 -33.27 -7.61 42.34
N PHE A 11 -32.73 -8.00 43.46
CA PHE A 11 -31.58 -8.88 43.56
C PHE A 11 -32.01 -10.32 43.27
N LEU A 12 -31.30 -11.01 42.39
CA LEU A 12 -31.32 -12.46 42.34
C LEU A 12 -29.89 -12.98 42.60
N ASN A 13 -29.79 -13.54 43.82
CA ASN A 13 -28.71 -14.35 44.29
C ASN A 13 -28.63 -15.69 43.57
N ALA A 14 -27.44 -16.12 43.14
CA ALA A 14 -27.12 -17.54 43.06
C ALA A 14 -25.59 -17.71 43.20
N GLY A 15 -25.10 -17.69 44.42
CA GLY A 15 -23.79 -18.20 44.77
C GLY A 15 -23.90 -19.67 45.12
N HIS A 16 -23.22 -20.55 44.44
CA HIS A 16 -22.93 -21.89 44.90
C HIS A 16 -21.44 -22.03 45.13
N PHE A 17 -21.06 -21.88 46.43
CA PHE A 17 -19.79 -22.32 46.99
C PHE A 17 -19.82 -23.85 47.12
N TRP A 18 -18.95 -24.57 46.47
CA TRP A 18 -18.61 -25.94 46.81
C TRP A 18 -17.45 -25.92 47.81
N ARG A 19 -17.74 -26.22 49.08
CA ARG A 19 -16.75 -26.63 50.07
C ARG A 19 -16.46 -28.10 49.87
N CYS A 20 -15.24 -28.45 49.48
CA CYS A 20 -14.75 -29.82 49.55
C CYS A 20 -14.09 -30.00 50.91
N THR A 21 -14.66 -30.81 51.79
CA THR A 21 -14.07 -31.21 53.07
C THR A 21 -13.06 -32.32 52.84
N LEU A 22 -11.85 -32.09 53.31
CA LEU A 22 -10.77 -33.07 53.44
C LEU A 22 -11.15 -34.13 54.48
N GLN A 23 -11.85 -35.18 54.08
CA GLN A 23 -12.05 -36.38 54.97
C GLN A 23 -12.45 -37.65 54.22
N GLU A 24 -11.95 -37.92 53.06
CA GLU A 24 -12.09 -39.26 52.44
C GLU A 24 -10.86 -39.63 51.60
N ALA A 25 -9.70 -39.74 52.23
CA ALA A 25 -8.53 -40.31 51.56
C ALA A 25 -7.69 -41.11 52.57
N LEU A 26 -8.25 -42.18 53.06
CA LEU A 26 -7.50 -43.26 53.70
C LEU A 26 -8.31 -44.55 53.56
N ASN A 27 -8.11 -45.25 52.46
CA ASN A 27 -8.18 -46.71 52.30
C ASN A 27 -8.34 -47.06 50.79
N PHE A 28 -7.24 -47.31 50.13
CA PHE A 28 -7.21 -48.34 49.07
C PHE A 28 -5.76 -48.76 48.82
N SER A 29 -5.50 -49.97 49.13
CA SER A 29 -4.26 -50.67 48.83
C SER A 29 -4.29 -51.16 47.38
N ALA A 30 -3.12 -51.14 46.77
CA ALA A 30 -2.63 -51.98 45.68
C ALA A 30 -3.40 -52.02 44.35
N GLY A 31 -2.79 -51.45 43.32
CA GLY A 31 -2.76 -52.06 42.00
C GLY A 31 -3.83 -51.66 41.01
N CYS A 32 -3.85 -50.43 40.51
CA CYS A 32 -4.26 -50.12 39.14
C CYS A 32 -3.85 -48.67 38.79
N ALA A 33 -2.89 -48.52 37.91
CA ALA A 33 -2.54 -47.22 37.39
C ALA A 33 -3.63 -46.80 36.41
N MET A 34 -4.63 -46.04 36.90
CA MET A 34 -5.61 -45.38 36.04
C MET A 34 -4.97 -44.11 35.52
N VAL A 35 -4.52 -44.13 34.27
CA VAL A 35 -4.12 -42.94 33.53
C VAL A 35 -5.39 -42.13 33.28
N VAL A 36 -5.69 -41.18 34.16
CA VAL A 36 -6.70 -40.16 33.90
C VAL A 36 -6.07 -39.19 32.92
N THR A 37 -6.29 -39.38 31.64
CA THR A 37 -6.09 -38.37 30.63
C THR A 37 -7.14 -37.26 30.86
N VAL A 38 -6.76 -36.26 31.65
CA VAL A 38 -7.55 -35.02 31.72
C VAL A 38 -7.35 -34.29 30.37
N ASN A 39 -8.27 -34.55 29.47
CA ASN A 39 -8.37 -33.81 28.23
C ASN A 39 -8.99 -32.44 28.56
N THR A 40 -8.20 -31.54 29.16
CA THR A 40 -8.58 -30.14 29.32
C THR A 40 -8.24 -29.38 28.03
N SER A 41 -8.92 -29.71 26.94
CA SER A 41 -9.20 -28.69 25.94
C SER A 41 -10.28 -27.80 26.57
N ILE A 42 -9.86 -26.72 27.22
CA ILE A 42 -10.73 -25.57 27.41
C ILE A 42 -11.05 -25.13 25.97
N PRO A 43 -12.30 -25.20 25.49
CA PRO A 43 -12.64 -24.54 24.24
C PRO A 43 -12.30 -23.07 24.50
N LEU A 44 -11.30 -22.54 23.82
CA LEU A 44 -11.24 -21.11 23.57
C LEU A 44 -12.55 -20.88 22.82
N GLU A 45 -13.58 -20.36 23.49
CA GLU A 45 -14.72 -19.80 22.82
C GLU A 45 -14.15 -18.85 21.78
N GLU A 46 -14.25 -19.22 20.53
CA GLU A 46 -14.00 -18.28 19.44
C GLU A 46 -14.87 -17.09 19.77
N PRO A 47 -14.31 -15.88 19.93
CA PRO A 47 -15.11 -14.71 20.13
C PRO A 47 -16.08 -14.71 18.97
N ALA A 48 -17.38 -14.65 19.26
CA ALA A 48 -18.42 -14.55 18.25
C ALA A 48 -17.94 -13.57 17.21
N SER A 49 -17.75 -14.02 15.99
CA SER A 49 -17.20 -13.23 14.90
C SER A 49 -18.16 -12.08 14.64
N GLY A 50 -18.03 -11.06 15.45
CA GLY A 50 -18.66 -9.78 15.22
C GLY A 50 -17.99 -9.20 13.98
N ASN A 51 -18.45 -9.61 12.81
CA ASN A 51 -18.22 -8.85 11.61
C ASN A 51 -18.83 -7.47 11.86
N ILE A 52 -18.03 -6.55 12.38
CA ILE A 52 -18.35 -5.12 12.35
C ILE A 52 -18.12 -4.69 10.89
N SER A 53 -18.95 -5.21 10.00
CA SER A 53 -19.07 -4.63 8.68
C SER A 53 -19.85 -3.34 8.86
N ALA A 54 -19.13 -2.22 8.86
CA ALA A 54 -19.79 -0.95 8.62
C ALA A 54 -20.47 -1.08 7.25
N GLU A 55 -21.80 -1.14 7.23
CA GLU A 55 -22.57 -1.19 5.99
C GLU A 55 -22.15 0.03 5.16
N ARG A 56 -21.53 -0.24 4.04
CA ARG A 56 -21.15 0.83 3.12
C ARG A 56 -22.41 1.48 2.58
N LYS A 57 -22.48 2.81 2.61
CA LYS A 57 -23.59 3.53 1.98
C LYS A 57 -23.69 3.10 0.52
N PRO A 58 -24.90 2.86 -0.01
CA PRO A 58 -25.08 2.56 -1.42
C PRO A 58 -24.43 3.65 -2.29
N LEU A 59 -23.69 3.22 -3.31
CA LEU A 59 -23.08 4.15 -4.24
C LEU A 59 -24.14 4.79 -5.13
N GLU A 60 -23.99 6.09 -5.36
CA GLU A 60 -24.86 6.83 -6.27
C GLU A 60 -24.60 6.42 -7.71
N PRO A 61 -25.65 6.38 -8.57
CA PRO A 61 -25.47 6.19 -10.00
C PRO A 61 -24.50 7.22 -10.58
N CYS A 62 -23.67 6.79 -11.55
CA CYS A 62 -22.65 7.66 -12.13
C CYS A 62 -22.20 7.21 -13.53
N SER A 63 -21.54 8.11 -14.27
CA SER A 63 -20.79 7.79 -15.47
C SER A 63 -19.29 7.96 -15.25
N ILE A 64 -18.52 7.01 -15.79
CA ILE A 64 -17.06 6.93 -15.67
C ILE A 64 -16.48 7.11 -17.06
N VAL A 65 -15.68 8.14 -17.26
CA VAL A 65 -15.01 8.43 -18.53
C VAL A 65 -13.53 8.09 -18.41
N ILE A 66 -13.04 7.15 -19.22
CA ILE A 66 -11.64 6.74 -19.23
C ILE A 66 -10.94 7.38 -20.42
N PHE A 67 -10.12 8.39 -20.19
CA PHE A 67 -9.23 8.97 -21.20
C PHE A 67 -8.01 8.06 -21.38
N GLY A 68 -7.73 7.67 -22.63
CA GLY A 68 -6.72 6.65 -22.92
C GLY A 68 -7.28 5.22 -22.93
N ALA A 69 -8.55 5.06 -23.26
CA ALA A 69 -9.30 3.82 -23.20
C ALA A 69 -8.75 2.66 -24.06
N SER A 70 -7.85 2.93 -25.01
CA SER A 70 -7.16 1.92 -25.83
C SER A 70 -5.73 1.63 -25.34
N GLY A 71 -5.39 2.05 -24.13
CA GLY A 71 -4.07 1.88 -23.52
C GLY A 71 -3.95 0.64 -22.65
N ASP A 72 -2.71 0.25 -22.35
CA ASP A 72 -2.34 -0.95 -21.57
C ASP A 72 -2.94 -0.94 -20.15
N LEU A 73 -2.98 0.21 -19.47
CA LEU A 73 -3.57 0.33 -18.14
C LEU A 73 -5.07 0.01 -18.14
N THR A 74 -5.80 0.51 -19.13
CA THR A 74 -7.23 0.23 -19.27
C THR A 74 -7.47 -1.27 -19.46
N ALA A 75 -6.71 -1.91 -20.34
CA ALA A 75 -6.82 -3.33 -20.64
C ALA A 75 -6.45 -4.22 -19.44
N ARG A 76 -5.32 -3.95 -18.82
CA ARG A 76 -4.75 -4.85 -17.80
C ARG A 76 -5.25 -4.60 -16.39
N LYS A 77 -5.75 -3.39 -16.09
CA LYS A 77 -6.10 -3.03 -14.71
C LYS A 77 -7.52 -2.47 -14.57
N LEU A 78 -7.90 -1.46 -15.35
CA LEU A 78 -9.16 -0.77 -15.10
C LEU A 78 -10.39 -1.63 -15.46
N ILE A 79 -10.40 -2.21 -16.63
CA ILE A 79 -11.53 -3.06 -17.07
C ILE A 79 -11.63 -4.34 -16.22
N PRO A 80 -10.55 -5.07 -15.91
CA PRO A 80 -10.61 -6.16 -14.95
C PRO A 80 -11.16 -5.74 -13.59
N ALA A 81 -10.73 -4.59 -13.05
CA ALA A 81 -11.22 -4.08 -11.77
C ALA A 81 -12.73 -3.77 -11.82
N PHE A 82 -13.22 -3.05 -12.82
CA PHE A 82 -14.66 -2.79 -12.99
C PHE A 82 -15.47 -4.07 -13.19
N TYR A 83 -14.94 -5.03 -13.94
CA TYR A 83 -15.59 -6.33 -14.12
C TYR A 83 -15.74 -7.06 -12.79
N HIS A 84 -14.69 -7.09 -11.95
CA HIS A 84 -14.75 -7.72 -10.63
C HIS A 84 -15.70 -6.99 -9.69
N LEU A 85 -15.67 -5.66 -9.65
CA LEU A 85 -16.63 -4.87 -8.89
C LEU A 85 -18.08 -5.14 -9.32
N CYS A 86 -18.31 -5.35 -10.62
CA CYS A 86 -19.62 -5.73 -11.14
C CYS A 86 -20.01 -7.17 -10.71
N LYS A 87 -19.08 -8.12 -10.81
CA LYS A 87 -19.25 -9.51 -10.37
C LYS A 87 -19.61 -9.61 -8.90
N ASP A 88 -18.93 -8.81 -8.07
CA ASP A 88 -19.09 -8.78 -6.62
C ASP A 88 -20.24 -7.85 -6.16
N LYS A 89 -21.02 -7.30 -7.12
CA LYS A 89 -22.16 -6.39 -6.89
C LYS A 89 -21.79 -5.14 -6.08
N GLN A 90 -20.56 -4.65 -6.25
CA GLN A 90 -20.05 -3.45 -5.59
C GLN A 90 -20.22 -2.17 -6.44
N MET A 91 -20.59 -2.31 -7.72
CA MET A 91 -20.88 -1.16 -8.58
C MET A 91 -22.21 -0.47 -8.21
N PRO A 92 -22.36 0.84 -8.51
CA PRO A 92 -23.64 1.53 -8.39
C PRO A 92 -24.78 0.77 -9.09
N SER A 93 -26.03 0.95 -8.61
CA SER A 93 -27.22 0.33 -9.19
C SER A 93 -27.43 0.67 -10.68
N ALA A 94 -26.97 1.86 -11.10
CA ALA A 94 -26.85 2.26 -12.50
C ALA A 94 -25.50 2.94 -12.72
N PHE A 95 -24.79 2.53 -13.75
CA PHE A 95 -23.51 3.12 -14.14
C PHE A 95 -23.30 3.05 -15.65
N ARG A 96 -22.39 3.89 -16.16
CA ARG A 96 -21.88 3.85 -17.54
C ARG A 96 -20.36 3.96 -17.49
N VAL A 97 -19.67 3.23 -18.35
CA VAL A 97 -18.22 3.35 -18.58
C VAL A 97 -18.01 3.76 -20.02
N ILE A 98 -17.42 4.93 -20.23
CA ILE A 98 -17.19 5.52 -21.53
C ILE A 98 -15.69 5.53 -21.79
N GLY A 99 -15.25 4.78 -22.79
CA GLY A 99 -13.87 4.83 -23.25
C GLY A 99 -13.67 5.99 -24.23
N PHE A 100 -12.76 6.93 -23.91
CA PHE A 100 -12.39 8.04 -24.80
C PHE A 100 -10.98 7.81 -25.35
N ALA A 101 -10.86 7.63 -26.66
CA ALA A 101 -9.56 7.46 -27.33
C ALA A 101 -9.63 7.72 -28.85
N ARG A 102 -8.45 7.86 -29.50
CA ARG A 102 -8.32 8.23 -30.92
C ARG A 102 -8.66 7.13 -31.91
N ARG A 103 -8.46 5.86 -31.53
CA ARG A 103 -8.67 4.73 -32.45
C ARG A 103 -10.11 4.69 -32.92
N ASP A 104 -10.29 4.32 -34.19
CA ASP A 104 -11.63 4.18 -34.79
C ASP A 104 -12.26 2.86 -34.34
N LYS A 105 -13.23 2.95 -33.43
CA LYS A 105 -13.95 1.81 -32.88
C LYS A 105 -15.43 2.14 -32.68
N THR A 106 -16.24 1.11 -32.80
CA THR A 106 -17.64 1.13 -32.33
C THR A 106 -17.72 0.58 -30.92
N ASP A 107 -18.85 0.77 -30.22
CA ASP A 107 -19.12 0.14 -28.92
C ASP A 107 -18.91 -1.37 -28.99
N GLU A 108 -19.38 -2.02 -30.04
CA GLU A 108 -19.30 -3.47 -30.24
C GLU A 108 -17.84 -3.93 -30.42
N SER A 109 -17.09 -3.27 -31.32
CA SER A 109 -15.68 -3.64 -31.54
C SER A 109 -14.82 -3.43 -30.30
N TRP A 110 -15.09 -2.36 -29.52
CA TRP A 110 -14.39 -2.12 -28.26
C TRP A 110 -14.75 -3.16 -27.19
N ARG A 111 -16.04 -3.53 -27.05
CA ARG A 111 -16.48 -4.59 -26.12
C ARG A 111 -15.83 -5.92 -26.44
N ASN A 112 -15.71 -6.29 -27.73
CA ASN A 112 -15.09 -7.54 -28.14
C ASN A 112 -13.59 -7.56 -27.78
N GLU A 113 -12.85 -6.49 -28.05
CA GLU A 113 -11.45 -6.34 -27.66
C GLU A 113 -11.29 -6.44 -26.14
N LEU A 114 -12.10 -5.70 -25.37
CA LEU A 114 -12.06 -5.75 -23.91
C LEU A 114 -12.35 -7.14 -23.33
N ARG A 115 -13.20 -7.93 -23.99
CA ARG A 115 -13.45 -9.31 -23.57
C ARG A 115 -12.23 -10.20 -23.77
N GLU A 116 -11.54 -10.05 -24.91
CA GLU A 116 -10.31 -10.79 -25.17
C GLU A 116 -9.22 -10.43 -24.16
N GLU A 117 -9.03 -9.12 -23.91
CA GLU A 117 -8.08 -8.63 -22.91
C GLU A 117 -8.44 -9.11 -21.48
N LEU A 118 -9.72 -9.11 -21.14
CA LEU A 118 -10.18 -9.60 -19.84
C LEU A 118 -9.90 -11.10 -19.66
N ASN A 119 -10.01 -11.93 -20.70
CA ASN A 119 -9.62 -13.33 -20.68
C ASN A 119 -8.11 -13.54 -20.46
N GLN A 120 -7.26 -12.54 -20.78
CA GLN A 120 -5.82 -12.61 -20.54
C GLN A 120 -5.42 -12.10 -19.14
N PHE A 121 -6.06 -11.03 -18.68
CA PHE A 121 -5.59 -10.25 -17.52
C PHE A 121 -6.46 -10.35 -16.28
N SER A 122 -7.66 -10.94 -16.38
CA SER A 122 -8.51 -11.15 -15.21
C SER A 122 -7.90 -12.17 -14.25
N ARG A 123 -7.98 -11.90 -12.94
CA ARG A 123 -7.59 -12.84 -11.88
C ARG A 123 -8.49 -14.09 -11.78
N THR A 124 -9.70 -14.02 -12.34
CA THR A 124 -10.61 -15.16 -12.43
C THR A 124 -10.83 -15.54 -13.88
N GLN A 125 -10.49 -16.79 -14.21
CA GLN A 125 -10.63 -17.35 -15.55
C GLN A 125 -11.32 -18.71 -15.47
N PRO A 126 -12.20 -19.03 -16.41
CA PRO A 126 -12.66 -18.19 -17.54
C PRO A 126 -13.55 -17.03 -17.07
N VAL A 127 -13.69 -16.00 -17.93
CA VAL A 127 -14.63 -14.89 -17.70
C VAL A 127 -16.07 -15.45 -17.73
N ASP A 128 -16.85 -15.09 -16.70
CA ASP A 128 -18.27 -15.48 -16.63
C ASP A 128 -19.11 -14.72 -17.68
N ASP A 129 -19.76 -15.48 -18.54
CA ASP A 129 -20.54 -14.93 -19.66
C ASP A 129 -21.75 -14.11 -19.23
N ALA A 130 -22.42 -14.48 -18.12
CA ALA A 130 -23.57 -13.76 -17.63
C ALA A 130 -23.16 -12.41 -17.02
N VAL A 131 -22.09 -12.41 -16.23
CA VAL A 131 -21.50 -11.21 -15.65
C VAL A 131 -20.98 -10.29 -16.76
N TRP A 132 -20.24 -10.85 -17.74
CA TRP A 132 -19.77 -10.08 -18.89
C TRP A 132 -20.90 -9.40 -19.65
N LYS A 133 -21.96 -10.14 -20.01
CA LYS A 133 -23.11 -9.58 -20.73
C LYS A 133 -23.77 -8.43 -19.95
N ALA A 134 -23.89 -8.55 -18.63
CA ALA A 134 -24.45 -7.51 -17.77
C ALA A 134 -23.52 -6.28 -17.72
N PHE A 135 -22.21 -6.48 -17.62
CA PHE A 135 -21.21 -5.43 -17.60
C PHE A 135 -21.08 -4.72 -18.95
N ALA A 136 -20.95 -5.48 -20.04
CA ALA A 136 -20.74 -4.97 -21.40
C ALA A 136 -21.86 -4.03 -21.90
N ARG A 137 -23.09 -4.20 -21.43
CA ARG A 137 -24.22 -3.29 -21.74
C ARG A 137 -23.98 -1.85 -21.27
N ASN A 138 -23.09 -1.66 -20.29
CA ASN A 138 -22.76 -0.36 -19.71
C ASN A 138 -21.47 0.25 -20.32
N LEU A 139 -20.84 -0.41 -21.31
CA LEU A 139 -19.63 0.06 -21.95
C LEU A 139 -19.96 0.79 -23.25
N PHE A 140 -19.44 2.00 -23.40
CA PHE A 140 -19.64 2.88 -24.56
C PHE A 140 -18.30 3.42 -25.03
N TYR A 141 -18.16 3.71 -26.30
CA TYR A 141 -16.92 4.24 -26.87
C TYR A 141 -17.15 5.60 -27.53
N CYS A 142 -16.43 6.60 -27.07
CA CYS A 142 -16.40 7.93 -27.67
C CYS A 142 -15.06 8.13 -28.39
N ARG A 143 -15.07 8.14 -29.71
CA ARG A 143 -13.88 8.45 -30.52
C ARG A 143 -13.54 9.92 -30.43
N GLY A 144 -12.31 10.24 -29.97
CA GLY A 144 -11.83 11.61 -29.90
C GLY A 144 -10.34 11.74 -29.65
N ASP A 145 -9.76 12.84 -30.12
CA ASP A 145 -8.42 13.26 -29.71
C ASP A 145 -8.50 14.11 -28.45
N LEU A 146 -7.48 14.01 -27.60
CA LEU A 146 -7.43 14.71 -26.31
C LEU A 146 -7.37 16.25 -26.47
N THR A 147 -6.94 16.73 -27.64
CA THR A 147 -6.81 18.16 -27.96
C THR A 147 -7.97 18.71 -28.77
N ASP A 148 -8.90 17.85 -29.23
CA ASP A 148 -10.01 18.24 -30.12
C ASP A 148 -11.28 18.61 -29.31
N ALA A 149 -11.58 19.88 -29.19
CA ALA A 149 -12.78 20.39 -28.53
C ALA A 149 -14.09 19.79 -29.07
N ALA A 150 -14.16 19.45 -30.40
CA ALA A 150 -15.34 18.83 -30.96
C ALA A 150 -15.58 17.42 -30.42
N ALA A 151 -14.52 16.70 -30.05
CA ALA A 151 -14.63 15.38 -29.42
C ALA A 151 -15.24 15.46 -28.00
N TYR A 152 -14.91 16.50 -27.24
CA TYR A 152 -15.52 16.71 -25.91
C TYR A 152 -16.99 17.12 -26.00
N LYS A 153 -17.37 17.85 -27.04
CA LYS A 153 -18.78 18.12 -27.35
C LYS A 153 -19.56 16.83 -27.63
N LYS A 154 -18.99 15.92 -28.43
CA LYS A 154 -19.58 14.58 -28.63
C LYS A 154 -19.71 13.78 -27.35
N LEU A 155 -18.71 13.86 -26.47
CA LEU A 155 -18.77 13.23 -25.15
C LEU A 155 -19.91 13.82 -24.31
N GLU A 156 -20.07 15.14 -24.33
CA GLU A 156 -21.16 15.85 -23.65
C GLU A 156 -22.53 15.43 -24.17
N GLU A 157 -22.69 15.37 -25.51
CA GLU A 157 -23.91 14.90 -26.17
C GLU A 157 -24.22 13.44 -25.81
N MET A 158 -23.20 12.56 -25.77
CA MET A 158 -23.35 11.17 -25.31
C MET A 158 -23.82 11.09 -23.86
N LEU A 159 -23.19 11.82 -22.95
CA LEU A 159 -23.59 11.87 -21.53
C LEU A 159 -25.02 12.39 -21.37
N THR A 160 -25.41 13.39 -22.15
CA THR A 160 -26.76 13.95 -22.15
C THR A 160 -27.78 12.93 -22.68
N SER A 161 -27.40 12.06 -23.63
CA SER A 161 -28.28 10.99 -24.12
C SER A 161 -28.66 9.94 -23.08
N PHE A 162 -27.90 9.83 -21.97
CA PHE A 162 -28.24 8.94 -20.86
C PHE A 162 -29.35 9.48 -19.96
N GLY A 163 -29.91 10.65 -20.26
CA GLY A 163 -30.98 11.31 -19.53
C GLY A 163 -30.51 12.37 -18.55
N SER A 164 -31.46 12.94 -17.81
CA SER A 164 -31.17 13.88 -16.71
C SER A 164 -30.92 13.12 -15.41
N GLY A 165 -30.19 13.75 -14.48
CA GLY A 165 -29.91 13.20 -13.14
C GLY A 165 -28.55 12.54 -12.99
N PRO A 166 -28.37 11.62 -12.03
CA PRO A 166 -27.06 11.18 -11.56
C PRO A 166 -26.12 10.61 -12.65
N LEU A 167 -26.63 9.94 -13.67
CA LEU A 167 -25.78 9.44 -14.77
C LEU A 167 -25.17 10.56 -15.62
N ARG A 168 -25.78 11.76 -15.63
CA ARG A 168 -25.29 12.95 -16.33
C ARG A 168 -24.49 13.89 -15.42
N GLU A 169 -24.80 13.88 -14.12
CA GLU A 169 -24.28 14.86 -13.15
C GLU A 169 -23.14 14.31 -12.31
N ASN A 170 -23.15 13.00 -11.98
CA ASN A 170 -22.10 12.33 -11.23
C ASN A 170 -21.09 11.72 -12.20
N LEU A 171 -19.93 12.39 -12.34
CA LEU A 171 -18.93 12.04 -13.35
C LEU A 171 -17.58 11.73 -12.71
N LEU A 172 -17.03 10.55 -13.03
CA LEU A 172 -15.67 10.17 -12.69
C LEU A 172 -14.81 10.21 -13.96
N PHE A 173 -13.83 11.10 -14.00
CA PHE A 173 -12.89 11.23 -15.12
C PHE A 173 -11.59 10.52 -14.75
N TYR A 174 -11.27 9.43 -15.44
CA TYR A 174 -10.02 8.69 -15.23
C TYR A 174 -9.01 9.03 -16.29
N LEU A 175 -7.88 9.64 -15.91
CA LEU A 175 -6.82 10.04 -16.83
C LEU A 175 -5.77 8.91 -16.96
N ALA A 176 -6.07 7.91 -17.80
CA ALA A 176 -5.15 6.83 -18.16
C ALA A 176 -4.24 7.25 -19.34
N THR A 177 -3.80 8.50 -19.35
CA THR A 177 -2.95 9.15 -20.36
C THR A 177 -1.58 9.49 -19.79
N GLN A 178 -0.71 10.06 -20.61
CA GLN A 178 0.58 10.54 -20.11
C GLN A 178 0.40 11.79 -19.23
N PRO A 179 1.22 11.97 -18.19
CA PRO A 179 1.11 13.10 -17.26
C PRO A 179 1.16 14.48 -17.95
N SER A 180 1.94 14.60 -19.03
CA SER A 180 2.02 15.82 -19.85
C SER A 180 0.69 16.25 -20.49
N GLN A 181 -0.30 15.33 -20.54
CA GLN A 181 -1.61 15.58 -21.14
C GLN A 181 -2.69 15.92 -20.11
N PHE A 182 -2.40 15.80 -18.81
CA PHE A 182 -3.41 16.00 -17.76
C PHE A 182 -4.01 17.40 -17.79
N GLY A 183 -3.17 18.44 -17.88
CA GLY A 183 -3.63 19.84 -17.93
C GLY A 183 -4.57 20.11 -19.08
N GLU A 184 -4.20 19.68 -20.30
CA GLU A 184 -5.02 19.81 -21.50
C GLU A 184 -6.37 19.11 -21.36
N VAL A 185 -6.35 17.84 -20.95
CA VAL A 185 -7.60 17.05 -20.79
C VAL A 185 -8.54 17.70 -19.80
N ILE A 186 -8.04 18.17 -18.66
CA ILE A 186 -8.86 18.80 -17.63
C ILE A 186 -9.44 20.15 -18.10
N GLU A 187 -8.63 20.93 -18.80
CA GLU A 187 -9.10 22.18 -19.41
C GLU A 187 -10.23 21.93 -20.42
N GLN A 188 -10.09 20.93 -21.29
CA GLN A 188 -11.10 20.56 -22.26
C GLN A 188 -12.39 20.03 -21.62
N ILE A 189 -12.28 19.19 -20.57
CA ILE A 189 -13.45 18.72 -19.79
C ILE A 189 -14.19 19.92 -19.19
N HIS A 190 -13.45 20.88 -18.61
CA HIS A 190 -14.04 22.10 -18.03
C HIS A 190 -14.72 22.96 -19.11
N ARG A 191 -14.06 23.21 -20.24
CA ARG A 191 -14.62 23.97 -21.37
C ARG A 191 -15.89 23.35 -21.96
N ALA A 192 -15.98 22.02 -21.95
CA ALA A 192 -17.18 21.29 -22.37
C ALA A 192 -18.32 21.32 -21.32
N GLY A 193 -18.13 22.02 -20.17
CA GLY A 193 -19.14 22.10 -19.13
C GLY A 193 -19.36 20.79 -18.38
N LEU A 194 -18.37 19.90 -18.35
CA LEU A 194 -18.44 18.59 -17.69
C LEU A 194 -17.75 18.56 -16.32
N LEU A 195 -16.96 19.56 -16.01
CA LEU A 195 -16.24 19.71 -14.74
C LEU A 195 -16.48 21.09 -14.16
N HIS A 196 -17.00 21.12 -12.97
CA HIS A 196 -17.28 22.34 -12.20
C HIS A 196 -16.74 22.20 -10.77
N LYS A 197 -16.32 23.28 -10.16
CA LYS A 197 -15.98 23.33 -8.74
C LYS A 197 -17.23 23.13 -7.89
N ASP A 198 -18.28 23.85 -8.26
CA ASP A 198 -19.57 23.81 -7.58
C ASP A 198 -20.65 23.60 -8.63
N GLY A 199 -21.57 22.66 -8.42
CA GLY A 199 -22.61 22.30 -9.39
C GLY A 199 -23.56 21.22 -8.88
N ALA A 200 -24.47 20.79 -9.74
CA ALA A 200 -25.33 19.64 -9.48
C ALA A 200 -24.52 18.35 -9.57
N GLY A 201 -24.77 17.41 -8.67
CA GLY A 201 -24.05 16.17 -8.59
C GLY A 201 -22.58 16.33 -8.15
N TRP A 202 -21.78 15.31 -8.38
CA TRP A 202 -20.35 15.34 -8.08
C TRP A 202 -19.53 15.02 -9.33
N GLN A 203 -18.41 15.74 -9.50
CA GLN A 203 -17.41 15.44 -10.53
C GLN A 203 -16.07 15.21 -9.87
N ARG A 204 -15.36 14.13 -10.24
CA ARG A 204 -14.07 13.76 -9.70
C ARG A 204 -13.10 13.37 -10.79
N ILE A 205 -11.82 13.66 -10.56
CA ILE A 205 -10.74 13.37 -11.50
C ILE A 205 -9.79 12.39 -10.83
N VAL A 206 -9.54 11.26 -11.50
CA VAL A 206 -8.52 10.31 -11.07
C VAL A 206 -7.28 10.52 -11.94
N VAL A 207 -6.16 10.75 -11.30
CA VAL A 207 -4.86 10.92 -11.95
C VAL A 207 -3.86 9.87 -11.50
N GLU A 208 -3.10 9.33 -12.45
CA GLU A 208 -2.06 8.34 -12.25
C GLU A 208 -0.70 8.98 -11.97
N LYS A 209 0.20 8.23 -11.33
CA LYS A 209 1.60 8.62 -11.23
C LYS A 209 2.30 8.60 -12.60
N PRO A 210 3.36 9.42 -12.77
CA PRO A 210 4.00 10.30 -11.80
C PRO A 210 3.31 11.67 -11.66
N PHE A 211 3.37 12.24 -10.45
CA PHE A 211 2.87 13.59 -10.15
C PHE A 211 4.03 14.58 -10.21
N GLY A 212 4.47 14.91 -11.42
CA GLY A 212 5.70 15.66 -11.68
C GLY A 212 6.95 14.77 -11.67
N HIS A 213 8.11 15.39 -11.89
CA HIS A 213 9.44 14.77 -11.86
C HIS A 213 10.40 15.46 -10.89
N ASP A 214 9.96 16.56 -10.29
CA ASP A 214 10.56 17.34 -9.22
C ASP A 214 9.49 18.20 -8.53
N LEU A 215 9.86 18.94 -7.50
CA LEU A 215 8.93 19.82 -6.76
C LEU A 215 8.28 20.87 -7.66
N ALA A 216 9.04 21.50 -8.57
CA ALA A 216 8.54 22.59 -9.40
C ALA A 216 7.46 22.10 -10.37
N SER A 217 7.69 20.97 -11.05
CA SER A 217 6.72 20.36 -11.95
C SER A 217 5.49 19.80 -11.21
N ALA A 218 5.68 19.25 -10.00
CA ALA A 218 4.55 18.81 -9.17
C ALA A 218 3.66 19.98 -8.75
N GLN A 219 4.26 21.11 -8.34
CA GLN A 219 3.52 22.33 -8.03
C GLN A 219 2.81 22.92 -9.25
N MET A 220 3.43 22.83 -10.43
CA MET A 220 2.78 23.26 -11.67
C MET A 220 1.55 22.40 -11.96
N LEU A 221 1.70 21.08 -11.94
CA LEU A 221 0.58 20.14 -12.13
C LEU A 221 -0.54 20.38 -11.11
N ASN A 222 -0.20 20.56 -9.83
CA ASN A 222 -1.18 20.84 -8.79
C ASN A 222 -1.94 22.16 -9.03
N ARG A 223 -1.26 23.21 -9.53
CA ARG A 223 -1.92 24.49 -9.91
C ARG A 223 -2.88 24.29 -11.09
N GLU A 224 -2.50 23.51 -12.09
CA GLU A 224 -3.36 23.18 -13.24
C GLU A 224 -4.61 22.43 -12.81
N LEU A 225 -4.45 21.38 -11.98
CA LEU A 225 -5.57 20.59 -11.44
C LEU A 225 -6.52 21.48 -10.63
N THR A 226 -5.99 22.27 -9.70
CA THR A 226 -6.79 23.08 -8.77
C THR A 226 -7.37 24.36 -9.40
N ARG A 227 -6.97 24.69 -10.63
CA ARG A 227 -7.58 25.77 -11.40
C ARG A 227 -9.06 25.45 -11.73
N TYR A 228 -9.35 24.19 -12.06
CA TYR A 228 -10.66 23.75 -12.55
C TYR A 228 -11.42 22.84 -11.57
N ALA A 229 -10.76 22.28 -10.55
CA ALA A 229 -11.35 21.39 -9.56
C ALA A 229 -10.92 21.78 -8.14
N HIS A 230 -11.74 21.49 -7.13
CA HIS A 230 -11.32 21.53 -5.73
C HIS A 230 -10.45 20.33 -5.39
N GLU A 231 -9.62 20.42 -4.35
CA GLU A 231 -8.74 19.32 -3.94
C GLU A 231 -9.50 18.01 -3.64
N HIS A 232 -10.69 18.10 -3.04
CA HIS A 232 -11.53 16.94 -2.75
C HIS A 232 -12.10 16.24 -4.00
N GLN A 233 -12.05 16.91 -5.16
CA GLN A 233 -12.45 16.34 -6.44
C GLN A 233 -11.28 15.62 -7.15
N VAL A 234 -10.04 15.70 -6.61
CA VAL A 234 -8.85 15.12 -7.26
C VAL A 234 -8.37 13.90 -6.49
N CYS A 235 -8.44 12.74 -7.13
CA CYS A 235 -8.01 11.44 -6.61
C CYS A 235 -6.64 11.08 -7.21
N ARG A 236 -5.54 11.38 -6.50
CA ARG A 236 -4.18 10.98 -6.94
C ARG A 236 -3.91 9.56 -6.48
N ILE A 237 -3.73 8.66 -7.43
CA ILE A 237 -3.57 7.23 -7.15
C ILE A 237 -2.12 6.87 -6.79
N ASP A 238 -1.97 6.22 -5.63
CA ASP A 238 -0.87 5.32 -5.34
C ASP A 238 -1.43 3.92 -5.10
N HIS A 239 -1.15 2.97 -5.99
CA HIS A 239 -1.73 1.63 -5.90
C HIS A 239 -1.29 0.86 -4.64
N TYR A 240 -0.22 1.26 -3.93
CA TYR A 240 0.15 0.69 -2.64
C TYR A 240 -0.91 0.99 -1.57
N LEU A 241 -1.52 2.17 -1.58
CA LEU A 241 -2.59 2.53 -0.64
C LEU A 241 -3.87 1.71 -0.85
N GLY A 242 -4.07 1.19 -2.06
CA GLY A 242 -5.18 0.28 -2.37
C GLY A 242 -5.00 -1.16 -1.88
N LYS A 243 -3.79 -1.54 -1.39
CA LYS A 243 -3.55 -2.90 -0.87
C LYS A 243 -4.11 -3.06 0.53
N GLU A 244 -4.83 -4.15 0.78
CA GLU A 244 -5.42 -4.46 2.09
C GLU A 244 -4.39 -4.46 3.21
N THR A 245 -3.21 -5.03 2.97
CA THR A 245 -2.12 -5.08 3.94
C THR A 245 -1.54 -3.71 4.29
N VAL A 246 -1.55 -2.77 3.36
CA VAL A 246 -1.13 -1.39 3.64
C VAL A 246 -2.19 -0.67 4.47
N GLN A 247 -3.47 -0.87 4.17
CA GLN A 247 -4.58 -0.33 4.98
C GLN A 247 -4.60 -0.94 6.38
N ASN A 248 -4.27 -2.24 6.48
CA ASN A 248 -4.18 -2.92 7.77
C ASN A 248 -3.12 -2.34 8.71
N ILE A 249 -2.14 -1.60 8.23
CA ILE A 249 -1.17 -0.91 9.10
C ILE A 249 -1.90 0.00 10.10
N LEU A 250 -2.93 0.73 9.66
CA LEU A 250 -3.74 1.58 10.53
C LEU A 250 -4.48 0.77 11.59
N MET A 251 -5.12 -0.34 11.16
CA MET A 251 -5.85 -1.21 12.08
C MET A 251 -4.88 -1.87 13.07
N PHE A 252 -3.78 -2.43 12.58
CA PHE A 252 -2.76 -3.07 13.42
C PHE A 252 -2.22 -2.12 14.49
N ARG A 253 -1.92 -0.89 14.12
CA ARG A 253 -1.39 0.11 15.06
C ARG A 253 -2.46 0.61 16.03
N PHE A 254 -3.59 1.09 15.53
CA PHE A 254 -4.51 1.92 16.30
C PHE A 254 -5.68 1.16 16.94
N SER A 255 -5.92 -0.09 16.57
CA SER A 255 -6.87 -0.96 17.28
C SER A 255 -6.22 -1.88 18.31
N ASN A 256 -4.88 -1.92 18.41
CA ASN A 256 -4.15 -2.83 19.29
C ASN A 256 -3.22 -2.06 20.24
N SER A 257 -3.70 -1.75 21.43
CA SER A 257 -2.97 -0.96 22.44
C SER A 257 -1.64 -1.58 22.87
N VAL A 258 -1.49 -2.90 22.73
CA VAL A 258 -0.24 -3.62 23.04
C VAL A 258 0.90 -3.15 22.14
N PHE A 259 0.63 -2.95 20.85
CA PHE A 259 1.65 -2.55 19.89
C PHE A 259 1.89 -1.05 19.89
N GLU A 260 0.84 -0.22 19.90
CA GLU A 260 1.00 1.23 19.82
C GLU A 260 1.81 1.83 20.97
N ARG A 261 1.73 1.25 22.19
CA ARG A 261 2.58 1.67 23.32
C ARG A 261 4.07 1.47 23.09
N LEU A 262 4.45 0.49 22.27
CA LEU A 262 5.83 0.18 21.92
C LEU A 262 6.31 0.93 20.66
N TRP A 263 5.41 1.68 20.00
CA TRP A 263 5.65 2.30 18.70
C TRP A 263 6.27 3.69 18.83
N ASN A 264 7.46 3.74 19.47
CA ASN A 264 8.16 4.99 19.78
C ASN A 264 9.65 4.75 20.00
N ARG A 265 10.41 5.85 20.12
CA ARG A 265 11.87 5.88 20.34
C ARG A 265 12.36 5.15 21.59
N GLU A 266 11.53 4.98 22.59
CA GLU A 266 11.95 4.32 23.83
C GLU A 266 12.07 2.80 23.64
N SER A 267 11.24 2.22 22.75
CA SER A 267 11.17 0.78 22.50
C SER A 267 11.79 0.35 21.16
N VAL A 268 11.66 1.19 20.12
CA VAL A 268 12.15 0.89 18.77
C VAL A 268 13.61 1.31 18.63
N ASP A 269 14.44 0.40 18.11
CA ASP A 269 15.83 0.64 17.79
C ASP A 269 15.96 1.26 16.40
N HIS A 270 15.40 0.59 15.39
CA HIS A 270 15.34 1.10 14.01
C HIS A 270 14.17 0.48 13.25
N VAL A 271 13.82 1.08 12.13
CA VAL A 271 12.81 0.58 11.19
C VAL A 271 13.46 0.35 9.82
N GLN A 272 13.15 -0.80 9.18
CA GLN A 272 13.59 -1.08 7.81
C GLN A 272 12.36 -1.25 6.90
N ILE A 273 12.33 -0.55 5.76
CA ILE A 273 11.32 -0.69 4.73
C ILE A 273 12.02 -1.19 3.47
N THR A 274 11.75 -2.43 3.09
CA THR A 274 12.31 -3.06 1.88
C THR A 274 11.20 -3.24 0.85
N VAL A 275 11.43 -2.72 -0.36
CA VAL A 275 10.60 -2.97 -1.53
C VAL A 275 11.51 -3.49 -2.64
N SER A 276 11.57 -4.80 -2.80
CA SER A 276 12.44 -5.47 -3.77
C SER A 276 11.65 -6.01 -4.95
N GLU A 277 12.21 -5.90 -6.13
CA GLU A 277 11.66 -6.45 -7.37
C GLU A 277 12.66 -7.41 -8.00
N LYS A 278 12.19 -8.65 -8.26
CA LYS A 278 13.00 -9.69 -8.90
C LYS A 278 13.18 -9.47 -10.39
N ILE A 279 12.31 -8.67 -10.99
CA ILE A 279 12.34 -8.36 -12.42
C ILE A 279 13.24 -7.15 -12.70
N GLY A 280 13.89 -7.15 -13.86
CA GLY A 280 14.63 -6.01 -14.40
C GLY A 280 13.70 -4.95 -15.01
N VAL A 281 14.31 -4.02 -15.73
CA VAL A 281 13.58 -2.93 -16.39
C VAL A 281 12.90 -3.41 -17.68
N GLY A 282 13.55 -4.30 -18.44
CA GLY A 282 13.03 -4.84 -19.69
C GLY A 282 12.66 -3.74 -20.70
N ASP A 283 11.54 -3.91 -21.40
CA ASP A 283 11.07 -2.96 -22.43
C ASP A 283 10.75 -1.55 -21.91
N ARG A 284 10.70 -1.35 -20.59
CA ARG A 284 10.45 -0.06 -19.94
C ARG A 284 11.72 0.79 -19.75
N GLY A 285 12.84 0.42 -20.39
CA GLY A 285 14.11 1.15 -20.27
C GLY A 285 13.99 2.65 -20.50
N GLY A 286 13.27 3.08 -21.54
CA GLY A 286 13.06 4.51 -21.82
C GLY A 286 12.36 5.26 -20.67
N TYR A 287 11.32 4.69 -20.08
CA TYR A 287 10.67 5.26 -18.89
C TYR A 287 11.61 5.32 -17.70
N TYR A 288 12.38 4.23 -17.49
CA TYR A 288 13.25 4.13 -16.33
C TYR A 288 14.45 5.08 -16.39
N GLU A 289 14.93 5.39 -17.60
CA GLU A 289 15.94 6.43 -17.82
C GLU A 289 15.50 7.82 -17.34
N GLU A 290 14.20 8.08 -17.35
CA GLU A 290 13.63 9.33 -16.83
C GLU A 290 13.30 9.26 -15.33
N ALA A 291 12.88 8.09 -14.84
CA ALA A 291 12.39 7.94 -13.47
C ALA A 291 13.49 7.58 -12.47
N GLY A 292 14.25 6.49 -12.71
CA GLY A 292 15.12 5.89 -11.71
C GLY A 292 14.37 5.31 -10.50
N ALA A 293 15.08 4.59 -9.64
CA ALA A 293 14.48 3.93 -8.47
C ALA A 293 13.97 4.94 -7.41
N LEU A 294 14.66 6.06 -7.25
CA LEU A 294 14.29 7.08 -6.26
C LEU A 294 12.92 7.68 -6.56
N ARG A 295 12.67 8.09 -7.80
CA ARG A 295 11.41 8.71 -8.21
C ARG A 295 10.31 7.68 -8.44
N ASP A 296 10.65 6.47 -8.96
CA ASP A 296 9.65 5.44 -9.21
C ASP A 296 9.09 4.81 -7.93
N MET A 297 9.91 4.67 -6.88
CA MET A 297 9.56 3.91 -5.69
C MET A 297 9.58 4.71 -4.40
N VAL A 298 10.60 5.53 -4.16
CA VAL A 298 10.76 6.22 -2.86
C VAL A 298 9.79 7.39 -2.75
N GLN A 299 9.73 8.25 -3.77
CA GLN A 299 8.92 9.48 -3.80
C GLN A 299 7.43 9.24 -3.51
N ASN A 300 6.95 8.06 -3.84
CA ASN A 300 5.56 7.69 -3.69
C ASN A 300 5.40 6.51 -2.70
N HIS A 301 5.41 5.28 -3.17
CA HIS A 301 5.07 4.08 -2.42
C HIS A 301 5.76 3.97 -1.06
N MET A 302 7.09 4.16 -1.01
CA MET A 302 7.84 3.96 0.23
C MET A 302 7.61 5.07 1.24
N LEU A 303 7.50 6.34 0.80
CA LEU A 303 7.14 7.45 1.69
C LEU A 303 5.69 7.34 2.18
N GLN A 304 4.77 6.79 1.38
CA GLN A 304 3.41 6.51 1.83
C GLN A 304 3.38 5.42 2.91
N VAL A 305 4.08 4.30 2.70
CA VAL A 305 4.20 3.24 3.72
C VAL A 305 4.88 3.78 4.98
N LEU A 306 5.98 4.53 4.84
CA LEU A 306 6.67 5.17 5.97
C LEU A 306 5.70 6.08 6.76
N SER A 307 4.87 6.87 6.05
CA SER A 307 3.90 7.75 6.69
C SER A 307 2.90 6.97 7.55
N LEU A 308 2.34 5.88 7.05
CA LEU A 308 1.41 5.04 7.80
C LEU A 308 2.07 4.34 9.00
N ILE A 309 3.34 3.95 8.85
CA ILE A 309 4.12 3.33 9.94
C ILE A 309 4.44 4.33 11.05
N ALA A 310 4.72 5.58 10.69
CA ALA A 310 5.35 6.52 11.63
C ALA A 310 4.44 7.68 12.09
N MET A 311 3.28 7.90 11.47
CA MET A 311 2.36 8.98 11.83
C MET A 311 1.78 8.81 13.25
N GLU A 312 1.30 9.90 13.85
CA GLU A 312 0.52 9.85 15.08
C GLU A 312 -0.89 9.30 14.83
N PRO A 313 -1.57 8.77 15.86
CA PRO A 313 -2.98 8.37 15.73
C PRO A 313 -3.83 9.56 15.27
N PRO A 314 -4.57 9.42 14.16
CA PRO A 314 -5.47 10.49 13.73
C PRO A 314 -6.67 10.61 14.69
N VAL A 315 -7.24 11.80 14.79
CA VAL A 315 -8.42 12.04 15.66
C VAL A 315 -9.67 11.29 15.20
N SER A 316 -9.69 10.85 13.94
CA SER A 316 -10.74 10.01 13.36
C SER A 316 -10.21 9.32 12.09
N LEU A 317 -10.94 8.32 11.58
CA LEU A 317 -10.63 7.68 10.30
C LEU A 317 -11.14 8.48 9.09
N ALA A 318 -11.63 9.71 9.29
CA ALA A 318 -11.99 10.60 8.18
C ALA A 318 -10.74 10.92 7.34
N ALA A 319 -10.92 11.00 6.02
CA ALA A 319 -9.82 11.17 5.06
C ALA A 319 -8.87 12.32 5.42
N GLU A 320 -9.41 13.49 5.78
CA GLU A 320 -8.59 14.65 6.11
C GLU A 320 -7.75 14.41 7.37
N SER A 321 -8.34 13.81 8.42
CA SER A 321 -7.61 13.51 9.67
C SER A 321 -6.42 12.57 9.43
N VAL A 322 -6.60 11.54 8.61
CA VAL A 322 -5.51 10.61 8.24
C VAL A 322 -4.45 11.32 7.41
N ARG A 323 -4.86 12.10 6.38
CA ARG A 323 -3.94 12.82 5.50
C ARG A 323 -3.17 13.93 6.23
N ASP A 324 -3.79 14.60 7.21
CA ASP A 324 -3.12 15.59 8.04
C ASP A 324 -1.97 15.00 8.86
N GLU A 325 -2.17 13.82 9.48
CA GLU A 325 -1.10 13.15 10.22
C GLU A 325 0.02 12.64 9.29
N LYS A 326 -0.31 12.17 8.08
CA LYS A 326 0.71 11.82 7.07
C LYS A 326 1.55 13.03 6.67
N VAL A 327 0.93 14.17 6.36
CA VAL A 327 1.64 15.42 6.01
C VAL A 327 2.51 15.91 7.15
N LYS A 328 1.97 15.91 8.36
CA LYS A 328 2.71 16.31 9.58
C LYS A 328 3.96 15.45 9.76
N LEU A 329 3.85 14.15 9.55
CA LEU A 329 4.99 13.26 9.59
C LEU A 329 6.00 13.57 8.48
N LEU A 330 5.57 13.65 7.22
CA LEU A 330 6.46 13.93 6.10
C LEU A 330 7.24 15.23 6.31
N LYS A 331 6.60 16.28 6.84
CA LYS A 331 7.25 17.55 7.20
C LYS A 331 8.24 17.44 8.35
N SER A 332 8.14 16.38 9.16
CA SER A 332 9.08 16.11 10.25
C SER A 332 10.30 15.30 9.79
N ILE A 333 10.33 14.80 8.56
CA ILE A 333 11.51 14.13 8.01
C ILE A 333 12.59 15.18 7.78
N ARG A 334 13.78 14.92 8.34
CA ARG A 334 14.92 15.83 8.21
C ARG A 334 15.36 15.95 6.77
N ALA A 335 15.34 17.16 6.23
CA ALA A 335 15.89 17.43 4.90
C ALA A 335 17.41 17.17 4.91
N LEU A 336 17.90 16.46 3.89
CA LEU A 336 19.32 16.15 3.76
C LEU A 336 20.07 17.29 3.07
N THR A 337 21.20 17.71 3.66
CA THR A 337 22.17 18.51 2.92
C THR A 337 22.87 17.64 1.87
N PRO A 338 23.57 18.20 0.87
CA PRO A 338 24.35 17.41 -0.08
C PRO A 338 25.41 16.49 0.59
N GLU A 339 25.99 16.96 1.71
CA GLU A 339 26.94 16.20 2.52
C GLU A 339 26.25 15.05 3.28
N ASP A 340 25.05 15.28 3.81
CA ASP A 340 24.26 14.24 4.46
C ASP A 340 23.80 13.20 3.44
N ALA A 341 23.33 13.62 2.27
CA ALA A 341 22.95 12.72 1.20
C ALA A 341 24.11 11.81 0.76
N ALA A 342 25.34 12.34 0.71
CA ALA A 342 26.52 11.55 0.38
C ALA A 342 26.86 10.46 1.43
N ARG A 343 26.40 10.62 2.68
CA ARG A 343 26.63 9.65 3.78
C ARG A 343 25.43 8.74 4.04
N GLN A 344 24.22 9.26 3.86
CA GLN A 344 22.97 8.61 4.26
C GLN A 344 22.19 8.01 3.10
N VAL A 345 22.70 8.15 1.87
CA VAL A 345 22.02 7.63 0.69
C VAL A 345 23.02 6.92 -0.21
N VAL A 346 22.65 5.71 -0.61
CA VAL A 346 23.37 4.90 -1.58
C VAL A 346 22.46 4.68 -2.78
N ARG A 347 22.94 5.04 -3.97
CA ARG A 347 22.32 4.65 -5.23
C ARG A 347 23.08 3.46 -5.83
N GLY A 348 22.41 2.67 -6.65
CA GLY A 348 23.06 1.53 -7.29
C GLY A 348 22.52 1.22 -8.67
N GLN A 349 23.30 0.49 -9.46
CA GLN A 349 22.90 0.03 -10.79
C GLN A 349 23.28 -1.43 -10.96
N TYR A 350 22.37 -2.29 -11.43
CA TYR A 350 22.71 -3.68 -11.65
C TYR A 350 23.51 -3.89 -12.92
N PHE A 351 24.49 -4.79 -12.85
CA PHE A 351 25.16 -5.39 -13.99
C PHE A 351 24.68 -6.83 -14.19
N ALA A 352 25.11 -7.46 -15.27
CA ALA A 352 24.72 -8.82 -15.62
C ALA A 352 24.95 -9.79 -14.44
N GLY A 353 24.02 -10.70 -14.24
CA GLY A 353 24.07 -11.68 -13.16
C GLY A 353 23.19 -12.88 -13.42
N THR A 354 22.77 -13.56 -12.36
CA THR A 354 21.98 -14.79 -12.46
C THR A 354 20.82 -14.76 -11.48
N ILE A 355 19.62 -15.00 -11.96
CA ILE A 355 18.41 -15.13 -11.13
C ILE A 355 17.78 -16.51 -11.39
N ASN A 356 17.58 -17.32 -10.33
CA ASN A 356 17.10 -18.69 -10.41
C ASN A 356 17.89 -19.57 -11.41
N GLY A 357 19.19 -19.37 -11.50
CA GLY A 357 20.05 -20.11 -12.44
C GLY A 357 19.99 -19.64 -13.89
N GLN A 358 19.20 -18.60 -14.20
CA GLN A 358 19.10 -18.02 -15.54
C GLN A 358 19.92 -16.73 -15.62
N PRO A 359 20.76 -16.54 -16.65
CA PRO A 359 21.49 -15.31 -16.86
C PRO A 359 20.52 -14.17 -17.20
N VAL A 360 20.78 -12.99 -16.63
CA VAL A 360 20.03 -11.76 -16.90
C VAL A 360 20.99 -10.64 -17.31
N PRO A 361 20.61 -9.76 -18.25
CA PRO A 361 21.46 -8.67 -18.69
C PRO A 361 21.66 -7.63 -17.58
N GLY A 362 22.73 -6.83 -17.74
CA GLY A 362 22.91 -5.62 -16.95
C GLY A 362 22.00 -4.48 -17.44
N TYR A 363 21.76 -3.49 -16.59
CA TYR A 363 20.85 -2.37 -16.90
C TYR A 363 21.21 -1.66 -18.22
N ARG A 364 22.48 -1.39 -18.45
CA ARG A 364 22.97 -0.73 -19.68
C ARG A 364 22.86 -1.60 -20.94
N GLN A 365 22.46 -2.87 -20.78
CA GLN A 365 22.19 -3.80 -21.88
C GLN A 365 20.69 -3.96 -22.14
N GLU A 366 19.84 -3.37 -21.30
CA GLU A 366 18.39 -3.42 -21.46
C GLU A 366 17.92 -2.57 -22.64
N PRO A 367 16.80 -2.93 -23.29
CA PRO A 367 16.26 -2.16 -24.41
C PRO A 367 15.98 -0.69 -24.05
N LYS A 368 16.34 0.24 -24.93
CA LYS A 368 16.12 1.70 -24.77
C LYS A 368 16.87 2.35 -23.61
N VAL A 369 17.85 1.67 -23.02
CA VAL A 369 18.76 2.22 -22.00
C VAL A 369 20.03 2.73 -22.69
N LYS A 370 20.55 3.87 -22.24
CA LYS A 370 21.81 4.43 -22.75
C LYS A 370 23.00 3.59 -22.24
N PRO A 371 23.99 3.28 -23.11
CA PRO A 371 25.15 2.47 -22.71
C PRO A 371 26.00 3.07 -21.57
N ASP A 372 25.95 4.39 -21.42
CA ASP A 372 26.67 5.17 -20.39
C ASP A 372 25.73 5.69 -19.27
N SER A 373 24.51 5.15 -19.17
CA SER A 373 23.53 5.60 -18.19
C SER A 373 24.06 5.57 -16.76
N ASN A 374 23.79 6.65 -16.01
CA ASN A 374 24.04 6.78 -14.58
C ASN A 374 22.74 6.74 -13.75
N VAL A 375 21.65 6.31 -14.36
CA VAL A 375 20.35 6.19 -13.66
C VAL A 375 20.41 5.03 -12.68
N GLU A 376 20.00 5.29 -11.47
CA GLU A 376 19.96 4.30 -10.40
C GLU A 376 18.79 3.31 -10.57
N THR A 377 19.11 2.02 -10.42
CA THR A 377 18.14 0.92 -10.38
C THR A 377 17.95 0.37 -8.96
N TYR A 378 18.71 0.93 -8.03
CA TYR A 378 18.68 0.63 -6.61
C TYR A 378 18.92 1.90 -5.80
N VAL A 379 18.20 2.01 -4.70
CA VAL A 379 18.42 3.06 -3.69
C VAL A 379 18.32 2.45 -2.31
N ALA A 380 19.28 2.77 -1.45
CA ALA A 380 19.18 2.58 -0.01
C ALA A 380 19.43 3.93 0.68
N LEU A 381 18.63 4.25 1.69
CA LEU A 381 18.74 5.53 2.38
C LEU A 381 18.37 5.41 3.86
N GLN A 382 18.94 6.28 4.68
CA GLN A 382 18.61 6.49 6.07
C GLN A 382 17.89 7.82 6.22
N LEU A 383 16.68 7.80 6.78
CA LEU A 383 15.93 8.99 7.14
C LEU A 383 15.85 9.13 8.65
N LEU A 384 15.85 10.36 9.13
CA LEU A 384 15.60 10.71 10.52
C LEU A 384 14.32 11.55 10.60
N ILE A 385 13.51 11.31 11.61
CA ILE A 385 12.24 12.00 11.83
C ILE A 385 12.37 12.84 13.09
N ASP A 386 12.33 14.17 12.92
CA ASP A 386 12.52 15.14 13.99
C ASP A 386 11.20 15.45 14.71
N ASN A 387 10.66 14.44 15.39
CA ASN A 387 9.52 14.60 16.30
C ASN A 387 9.76 13.84 17.61
N TRP A 388 8.91 14.05 18.59
CA TRP A 388 9.07 13.43 19.92
C TRP A 388 8.98 11.91 19.91
N ARG A 389 8.19 11.35 19.01
CA ARG A 389 7.99 9.89 18.89
C ARG A 389 9.24 9.20 18.35
N TRP A 390 9.93 9.80 17.36
CA TRP A 390 10.94 9.12 16.56
C TRP A 390 12.34 9.72 16.63
N SER A 391 12.52 10.84 17.33
CA SER A 391 13.85 11.47 17.42
C SER A 391 14.93 10.48 17.83
N GLY A 392 15.96 10.33 16.98
CA GLY A 392 17.07 9.41 17.17
C GLY A 392 16.85 7.98 16.67
N VAL A 393 15.67 7.62 16.16
CA VAL A 393 15.40 6.32 15.54
C VAL A 393 15.66 6.41 14.03
N PRO A 394 16.60 5.64 13.47
CA PRO A 394 16.83 5.62 12.03
C PRO A 394 15.76 4.80 11.30
N PHE A 395 15.29 5.32 10.18
CA PHE A 395 14.43 4.64 9.22
C PHE A 395 15.25 4.33 7.98
N TYR A 396 15.51 3.05 7.73
CA TYR A 396 16.23 2.57 6.56
C TYR A 396 15.24 2.13 5.49
N LEU A 397 15.36 2.71 4.31
CA LEU A 397 14.55 2.36 3.15
C LEU A 397 15.46 1.78 2.08
N ARG A 398 15.08 0.65 1.45
CA ARG A 398 15.76 0.17 0.25
C ARG A 398 14.79 -0.34 -0.80
N THR A 399 15.11 -0.08 -2.04
CA THR A 399 14.40 -0.61 -3.21
C THR A 399 15.37 -0.88 -4.34
N GLY A 400 15.02 -1.82 -5.21
CA GLY A 400 15.85 -2.11 -6.39
C GLY A 400 15.24 -3.13 -7.32
N LYS A 401 15.74 -3.12 -8.55
CA LYS A 401 15.41 -4.06 -9.62
C LYS A 401 16.42 -5.22 -9.66
N ASN A 402 15.99 -6.35 -10.23
CA ASN A 402 16.82 -7.56 -10.34
C ASN A 402 17.42 -8.00 -8.98
N LEU A 403 16.67 -7.84 -7.89
CA LEU A 403 17.01 -8.37 -6.57
C LEU A 403 16.64 -9.87 -6.47
N PRO A 404 17.09 -10.62 -5.45
CA PRO A 404 16.89 -12.08 -5.37
C PRO A 404 15.42 -12.50 -5.38
N MET A 405 14.54 -11.65 -4.84
CA MET A 405 13.10 -11.91 -4.76
C MET A 405 12.29 -10.61 -4.82
N SER A 406 11.02 -10.72 -5.22
CA SER A 406 10.06 -9.63 -5.06
C SER A 406 9.44 -9.72 -3.66
N ALA A 407 9.58 -8.64 -2.88
CA ALA A 407 8.99 -8.54 -1.55
C ALA A 407 8.79 -7.07 -1.16
N SER A 408 7.68 -6.79 -0.48
CA SER A 408 7.48 -5.53 0.23
C SER A 408 7.27 -5.84 1.70
N GLU A 409 8.17 -5.36 2.56
CA GLU A 409 8.16 -5.66 3.98
C GLU A 409 8.59 -4.46 4.80
N VAL A 410 7.91 -4.24 5.92
CA VAL A 410 8.32 -3.30 6.96
C VAL A 410 8.75 -4.09 8.18
N ARG A 411 9.97 -3.89 8.64
CA ARG A 411 10.50 -4.49 9.86
C ARG A 411 10.73 -3.43 10.91
N ILE A 412 10.12 -3.61 12.06
CA ILE A 412 10.31 -2.83 13.26
C ILE A 412 11.22 -3.64 14.18
N GLN A 413 12.43 -3.16 14.39
CA GLN A 413 13.40 -3.78 15.28
C GLN A 413 13.33 -3.11 16.64
N PHE A 414 13.09 -3.89 17.70
CA PHE A 414 13.06 -3.37 19.05
C PHE A 414 14.46 -3.31 19.65
N ARG A 415 14.62 -2.43 20.64
CA ARG A 415 15.86 -2.32 21.41
C ARG A 415 16.18 -3.62 22.12
N PRO A 416 17.47 -3.94 22.35
CA PRO A 416 17.87 -5.09 23.13
C PRO A 416 17.38 -4.97 24.59
N THR A 417 17.22 -6.10 25.25
CA THR A 417 16.94 -6.11 26.69
C THR A 417 18.11 -5.45 27.44
N PRO A 418 17.84 -4.55 28.42
CA PRO A 418 18.89 -3.79 29.10
C PRO A 418 19.82 -4.65 29.94
N HIS A 419 19.35 -5.83 30.35
CA HIS A 419 20.11 -6.79 31.12
C HIS A 419 19.88 -8.21 30.63
N VAL A 420 20.95 -8.94 30.29
CA VAL A 420 20.88 -10.31 29.78
C VAL A 420 20.94 -11.29 30.95
N LEU A 421 19.79 -11.64 31.53
CA LEU A 421 19.68 -12.60 32.64
C LEU A 421 20.18 -14.01 32.27
N PHE A 422 20.17 -14.36 31.00
CA PHE A 422 20.53 -15.68 30.48
C PHE A 422 21.88 -15.68 29.73
N ALA A 423 22.76 -14.72 30.03
CA ALA A 423 24.06 -14.59 29.31
C ALA A 423 24.92 -15.86 29.44
N ALA A 424 24.90 -16.51 30.60
CA ALA A 424 25.65 -17.75 30.81
C ALA A 424 25.16 -18.94 29.97
N GLN A 425 23.87 -18.94 29.58
CA GLN A 425 23.22 -20.02 28.83
C GLN A 425 23.17 -19.77 27.31
N CYS A 426 23.20 -18.50 26.88
CA CYS A 426 22.97 -18.08 25.50
C CYS A 426 24.18 -17.38 24.88
N GLY A 427 25.29 -17.25 25.61
CA GLY A 427 26.35 -16.33 25.23
C GLY A 427 25.95 -14.87 25.51
N GLN A 428 26.77 -13.92 25.06
CA GLN A 428 26.55 -12.50 25.37
C GLN A 428 25.41 -11.83 24.58
N HIS A 429 24.79 -12.52 23.60
CA HIS A 429 23.80 -11.93 22.70
C HIS A 429 22.52 -12.76 22.64
N LEU A 430 21.41 -12.20 23.13
CA LEU A 430 20.07 -12.63 22.77
C LEU A 430 19.63 -11.91 21.49
N ASP A 431 18.97 -12.64 20.61
CA ASP A 431 18.31 -12.01 19.46
C ASP A 431 17.25 -11.01 19.93
N THR A 432 17.29 -9.82 19.38
CA THR A 432 16.33 -8.76 19.70
C THR A 432 14.95 -9.06 19.09
N ASN A 433 13.90 -8.61 19.78
CA ASN A 433 12.54 -8.78 19.29
C ASN A 433 12.29 -7.94 18.05
N ALA A 434 11.42 -8.41 17.16
CA ALA A 434 11.05 -7.66 15.96
C ALA A 434 9.63 -7.99 15.53
N ILE A 435 8.97 -7.00 14.92
CA ILE A 435 7.73 -7.17 14.16
C ILE A 435 8.06 -6.95 12.69
N ALA A 436 7.61 -7.86 11.82
CA ALA A 436 7.67 -7.68 10.37
C ALA A 436 6.25 -7.68 9.80
N LEU A 437 5.91 -6.63 9.05
CA LEU A 437 4.66 -6.51 8.31
C LEU A 437 4.98 -6.84 6.85
N ARG A 438 4.54 -8.00 6.38
CA ARG A 438 4.70 -8.44 4.99
C ARG A 438 3.53 -7.91 4.19
N LEU A 439 3.81 -6.97 3.28
CA LEU A 439 2.81 -6.33 2.43
C LEU A 439 2.57 -7.11 1.13
N GLN A 440 3.60 -7.84 0.64
CA GLN A 440 3.54 -8.78 -0.48
C GLN A 440 4.87 -9.55 -0.64
N PRO A 441 4.90 -10.76 -1.24
CA PRO A 441 3.78 -11.71 -1.28
C PRO A 441 3.62 -12.37 0.10
N ASN A 442 2.67 -13.28 0.23
CA ASN A 442 2.39 -13.99 1.49
C ASN A 442 2.12 -13.00 2.63
N GLU A 443 1.05 -12.26 2.44
CA GLU A 443 0.63 -11.14 3.28
C GLU A 443 0.41 -11.56 4.72
N GLY A 444 1.00 -10.81 5.68
CA GLY A 444 0.91 -11.21 7.08
C GLY A 444 1.75 -10.38 8.04
N ILE A 445 1.68 -10.76 9.30
CA ILE A 445 2.41 -10.13 10.41
C ILE A 445 3.22 -11.19 11.14
N TYR A 446 4.48 -10.92 11.38
CA TYR A 446 5.40 -11.83 12.06
C TYR A 446 5.96 -11.16 13.30
N LEU A 447 5.82 -11.81 14.44
CA LEU A 447 6.45 -11.41 15.70
C LEU A 447 7.60 -12.37 16.01
N ARG A 448 8.81 -11.85 16.13
CA ARG A 448 10.00 -12.59 16.57
C ARG A 448 10.27 -12.30 18.04
N PHE A 449 10.37 -13.34 18.85
CA PHE A 449 10.68 -13.26 20.27
C PHE A 449 11.49 -14.47 20.72
N ASN A 450 12.02 -14.45 21.96
CA ASN A 450 12.86 -15.51 22.47
C ASN A 450 12.03 -16.51 23.28
N GLY A 451 12.19 -17.80 23.01
CA GLY A 451 11.54 -18.89 23.71
C GLY A 451 12.56 -19.86 24.34
N LYS A 452 12.20 -20.44 25.48
CA LYS A 452 12.99 -21.51 26.09
C LYS A 452 12.94 -22.76 25.20
N VAL A 453 14.10 -23.37 24.96
CA VAL A 453 14.16 -24.68 24.31
C VAL A 453 13.62 -25.73 25.29
N PRO A 454 12.68 -26.60 24.88
CA PRO A 454 12.21 -27.71 25.70
C PRO A 454 13.37 -28.60 26.17
N GLY A 455 13.31 -29.06 27.41
CA GLY A 455 14.33 -29.93 27.99
C GLY A 455 14.81 -29.43 29.35
N MET A 456 15.77 -30.14 29.96
CA MET A 456 16.27 -29.89 31.31
C MET A 456 17.27 -28.72 31.39
N SER A 457 17.82 -28.29 30.25
CA SER A 457 18.71 -27.11 30.16
C SER A 457 17.95 -25.82 29.92
N LEU A 458 18.52 -24.68 30.32
CA LEU A 458 17.98 -23.33 30.08
C LEU A 458 18.43 -22.77 28.73
N GLY A 459 18.31 -23.58 27.63
CA GLY A 459 18.59 -23.07 26.30
C GLY A 459 17.50 -22.09 25.86
N VAL A 460 17.89 -20.95 25.22
CA VAL A 460 16.99 -19.96 24.64
C VAL A 460 17.25 -19.86 23.14
N ARG A 461 16.19 -19.77 22.34
CA ARG A 461 16.30 -19.51 20.90
C ARG A 461 15.21 -18.57 20.41
N PRO A 462 15.43 -17.84 19.31
CA PRO A 462 14.36 -17.07 18.69
C PRO A 462 13.27 -17.99 18.12
N VAL A 463 12.03 -17.61 18.37
CA VAL A 463 10.82 -18.24 17.83
C VAL A 463 9.97 -17.20 17.09
N ARG A 464 9.04 -17.66 16.26
CA ARG A 464 8.14 -16.77 15.48
C ARG A 464 6.69 -17.12 15.78
N MET A 465 5.87 -16.11 15.97
CA MET A 465 4.42 -16.17 15.78
C MET A 465 4.11 -15.47 14.46
N HIS A 466 3.17 -16.00 13.72
CA HIS A 466 2.74 -15.35 12.49
C HIS A 466 1.22 -15.38 12.35
N PHE A 467 0.71 -14.32 11.78
CA PHE A 467 -0.64 -14.18 11.28
C PHE A 467 -0.55 -14.11 9.76
N SER A 468 -1.35 -14.89 9.05
CA SER A 468 -1.46 -14.90 7.59
C SER A 468 -2.87 -14.50 7.18
N TYR A 469 -3.00 -13.54 6.27
CA TYR A 469 -4.31 -13.13 5.75
C TYR A 469 -5.04 -14.26 5.03
N ASP A 470 -4.34 -15.02 4.19
CA ASP A 470 -4.93 -16.13 3.44
C ASP A 470 -5.45 -17.24 4.37
N ALA A 471 -4.77 -17.48 5.49
CA ALA A 471 -5.15 -18.50 6.44
C ALA A 471 -6.40 -18.10 7.26
N GLU A 472 -6.52 -16.82 7.65
CA GLU A 472 -7.60 -16.35 8.52
C GLU A 472 -8.84 -15.89 7.76
N PHE A 473 -8.64 -15.23 6.59
CA PHE A 473 -9.72 -14.61 5.83
C PHE A 473 -10.01 -15.28 4.48
N GLY A 474 -9.23 -16.32 4.13
CA GLY A 474 -9.30 -16.97 2.83
C GLY A 474 -8.54 -16.20 1.74
N ALA A 475 -8.31 -16.89 0.61
CA ALA A 475 -7.47 -16.39 -0.47
C ALA A 475 -8.09 -15.24 -1.31
N TYR A 476 -9.25 -14.71 -0.91
CA TYR A 476 -9.93 -13.65 -1.66
C TYR A 476 -9.52 -12.26 -1.15
N THR A 477 -8.53 -11.67 -1.81
CA THR A 477 -8.18 -10.26 -1.59
C THR A 477 -8.48 -9.46 -2.86
N PRO A 478 -9.31 -8.40 -2.81
CA PRO A 478 -9.53 -7.51 -3.95
C PRO A 478 -8.21 -6.90 -4.44
N GLU A 479 -8.05 -6.72 -5.75
CA GLU A 479 -6.90 -6.00 -6.27
C GLU A 479 -6.96 -4.51 -5.88
N ALA A 480 -5.80 -3.88 -5.73
CA ALA A 480 -5.68 -2.48 -5.33
C ALA A 480 -6.53 -1.53 -6.18
N TYR A 481 -6.62 -1.76 -7.49
CA TYR A 481 -7.45 -0.95 -8.39
C TYR A 481 -8.95 -1.11 -8.14
N GLU A 482 -9.43 -2.28 -7.78
CA GLU A 482 -10.84 -2.49 -7.39
C GLU A 482 -11.19 -1.58 -6.21
N ARG A 483 -10.34 -1.58 -5.19
CA ARG A 483 -10.54 -0.75 -4.00
C ARG A 483 -10.47 0.75 -4.33
N LEU A 484 -9.45 1.19 -5.05
CA LEU A 484 -9.27 2.61 -5.38
C LEU A 484 -10.39 3.16 -6.27
N LEU A 485 -10.86 2.40 -7.26
CA LEU A 485 -11.99 2.81 -8.09
C LEU A 485 -13.28 2.92 -7.27
N LEU A 486 -13.50 1.99 -6.36
CA LEU A 486 -14.64 1.99 -5.47
C LEU A 486 -14.65 3.22 -4.56
N GLU A 487 -13.49 3.58 -3.97
CA GLU A 487 -13.34 4.78 -3.13
C GLU A 487 -13.49 6.07 -3.95
N ALA A 488 -12.97 6.11 -5.18
CA ALA A 488 -13.16 7.26 -6.07
C ALA A 488 -14.65 7.49 -6.39
N ILE A 489 -15.41 6.42 -6.65
CA ILE A 489 -16.87 6.50 -6.87
C ILE A 489 -17.58 6.92 -5.58
N ALA A 490 -17.19 6.37 -4.43
CA ALA A 490 -17.77 6.72 -3.12
C ALA A 490 -17.44 8.17 -2.68
N GLY A 491 -16.31 8.72 -3.16
CA GLY A 491 -15.80 10.03 -2.72
C GLY A 491 -15.03 9.98 -1.42
N ASP A 492 -14.56 8.80 -1.02
CA ASP A 492 -13.67 8.65 0.12
C ASP A 492 -12.23 8.92 -0.31
N ALA A 493 -11.66 9.98 0.19
CA ALA A 493 -10.31 10.42 -0.17
C ALA A 493 -9.19 9.80 0.70
N THR A 494 -9.51 8.88 1.60
CA THR A 494 -8.55 8.29 2.56
C THR A 494 -7.36 7.61 1.86
N LEU A 495 -7.60 6.94 0.72
CA LEU A 495 -6.59 6.21 -0.05
C LEU A 495 -5.92 7.05 -1.16
N PHE A 496 -6.26 8.34 -1.27
CA PHE A 496 -5.69 9.22 -2.29
C PHE A 496 -4.71 10.22 -1.70
N ILE A 497 -3.64 10.47 -2.44
CA ILE A 497 -2.58 11.38 -2.01
C ILE A 497 -3.05 12.83 -2.15
N ARG A 498 -2.90 13.61 -1.10
CA ARG A 498 -3.22 15.03 -1.11
C ARG A 498 -2.08 15.85 -1.74
N ARG A 499 -2.39 17.02 -2.28
CA ARG A 499 -1.43 17.92 -2.94
C ARG A 499 -0.17 18.18 -2.11
N ASP A 500 -0.34 18.51 -0.83
CA ASP A 500 0.76 18.83 0.07
C ASP A 500 1.62 17.62 0.46
N GLU A 501 1.05 16.39 0.45
CA GLU A 501 1.84 15.15 0.57
C GLU A 501 2.79 14.99 -0.62
N VAL A 502 2.26 15.18 -1.85
CA VAL A 502 3.07 15.10 -3.09
C VAL A 502 4.21 16.12 -3.05
N GLU A 503 3.90 17.38 -2.73
CA GLU A 503 4.89 18.45 -2.71
C GLU A 503 5.95 18.22 -1.62
N THR A 504 5.55 17.77 -0.43
CA THR A 504 6.49 17.45 0.66
C THR A 504 7.36 16.24 0.32
N ALA A 505 6.80 15.21 -0.30
CA ALA A 505 7.57 14.06 -0.77
C ALA A 505 8.63 14.47 -1.81
N TRP A 506 8.30 15.38 -2.73
CA TRP A 506 9.27 15.93 -3.68
C TRP A 506 10.35 16.79 -3.02
N GLN A 507 10.03 17.57 -1.97
CA GLN A 507 11.03 18.33 -1.21
C GLN A 507 12.09 17.37 -0.61
N ILE A 508 11.67 16.24 -0.06
CA ILE A 508 12.57 15.21 0.48
C ILE A 508 13.45 14.64 -0.64
N VAL A 509 12.83 14.19 -1.74
CA VAL A 509 13.55 13.55 -2.87
C VAL A 509 14.51 14.51 -3.57
N ASP A 510 14.11 15.76 -3.79
CA ASP A 510 14.97 16.75 -4.40
C ASP A 510 16.16 17.13 -3.50
N SER A 511 16.00 17.08 -2.17
CA SER A 511 17.14 17.25 -1.24
C SER A 511 18.17 16.11 -1.40
N ILE A 512 17.70 14.87 -1.59
CA ILE A 512 18.56 13.71 -1.84
C ILE A 512 19.30 13.86 -3.18
N ARG A 513 18.58 14.20 -4.25
CA ARG A 513 19.14 14.33 -5.60
C ARG A 513 20.26 15.36 -5.68
N LYS A 514 20.15 16.49 -4.97
CA LYS A 514 21.21 17.50 -4.90
C LYS A 514 22.57 16.94 -4.43
N GLY A 515 22.55 15.84 -3.68
CA GLY A 515 23.77 15.17 -3.21
C GLY A 515 24.49 14.38 -4.28
N TRP A 516 23.81 13.93 -5.35
CA TRP A 516 24.39 13.06 -6.37
C TRP A 516 24.22 13.51 -7.83
N ASP A 517 23.37 14.50 -8.10
CA ASP A 517 23.15 15.00 -9.47
C ASP A 517 24.48 15.44 -10.12
N GLY A 518 24.69 15.00 -11.36
CA GLY A 518 25.92 15.26 -12.11
C GLY A 518 27.14 14.43 -11.70
N LYS A 519 27.04 13.57 -10.67
CA LYS A 519 28.13 12.67 -10.27
C LYS A 519 27.99 11.30 -10.93
N PRO A 520 29.06 10.71 -11.51
CA PRO A 520 29.01 9.35 -12.04
C PRO A 520 28.86 8.31 -10.91
N LEU A 521 28.34 7.13 -11.25
CA LEU A 521 28.34 5.99 -10.34
C LEU A 521 29.77 5.49 -10.10
N THR A 522 30.08 5.15 -8.86
CA THR A 522 31.34 4.55 -8.45
C THR A 522 31.29 3.02 -8.54
N ASN A 523 32.42 2.34 -8.57
CA ASN A 523 32.48 0.87 -8.61
C ASN A 523 31.75 0.21 -7.43
N ARG A 524 31.63 0.88 -6.29
CA ARG A 524 30.94 0.37 -5.10
C ARG A 524 29.42 0.49 -5.17
N GLU A 525 28.91 1.21 -6.16
CA GLU A 525 27.48 1.42 -6.41
C GLU A 525 26.91 0.43 -7.44
N PHE A 526 27.75 -0.44 -8.04
CA PHE A 526 27.27 -1.52 -8.91
C PHE A 526 27.02 -2.80 -8.13
N TYR A 527 25.97 -3.55 -8.52
CA TYR A 527 25.63 -4.85 -7.95
C TYR A 527 25.29 -5.88 -9.03
N ALA A 528 25.61 -7.14 -8.79
CA ALA A 528 25.20 -8.22 -9.68
C ALA A 528 23.69 -8.45 -9.61
N ALA A 529 23.02 -8.59 -10.74
CA ALA A 529 21.63 -9.04 -10.77
C ALA A 529 21.48 -10.35 -9.98
N GLY A 530 20.45 -10.44 -9.13
CA GLY A 530 20.22 -11.57 -8.22
C GLY A 530 20.86 -11.42 -6.83
N THR A 531 21.51 -10.29 -6.52
CA THR A 531 22.02 -9.96 -5.18
C THR A 531 21.17 -8.88 -4.50
N TRP A 532 21.34 -8.67 -3.19
CA TRP A 532 20.56 -7.72 -2.40
C TRP A 532 20.98 -6.25 -2.55
N GLY A 533 21.79 -5.94 -3.54
CA GLY A 533 22.22 -4.58 -3.83
C GLY A 533 23.74 -4.41 -3.71
N PRO A 534 24.24 -3.18 -3.83
CA PRO A 534 25.66 -2.88 -3.75
C PRO A 534 26.20 -2.95 -2.31
N VAL A 535 27.47 -3.32 -2.15
CA VAL A 535 28.16 -3.39 -0.85
C VAL A 535 28.07 -2.08 -0.06
N ALA A 536 28.07 -0.95 -0.75
CA ALA A 536 27.88 0.35 -0.10
C ALA A 536 26.57 0.45 0.70
N SER A 537 25.54 -0.32 0.34
CA SER A 537 24.29 -0.38 1.08
C SER A 537 24.44 -1.06 2.45
N ASP A 538 25.29 -2.08 2.56
CA ASP A 538 25.59 -2.74 3.84
C ASP A 538 26.39 -1.81 4.74
N ASP A 539 27.36 -1.07 4.18
CA ASP A 539 28.15 -0.08 4.91
C ASP A 539 27.27 1.02 5.52
N LEU A 540 26.17 1.41 4.84
CA LEU A 540 25.24 2.41 5.35
C LEU A 540 24.66 2.02 6.72
N LEU A 541 24.25 0.76 6.89
CA LEU A 541 23.70 0.28 8.16
C LEU A 541 24.81 -0.03 9.17
N ALA A 542 25.95 -0.55 8.72
CA ALA A 542 27.08 -0.92 9.55
C ALA A 542 27.64 0.28 10.35
N GLN A 543 27.54 1.50 9.83
CA GLN A 543 27.91 2.73 10.56
C GLN A 543 27.17 2.90 11.90
N SER A 544 25.96 2.34 12.02
CA SER A 544 25.15 2.35 13.24
C SER A 544 25.11 0.99 13.93
N GLY A 545 25.95 0.03 13.51
CA GLY A 545 25.96 -1.34 14.04
C GLY A 545 24.76 -2.19 13.61
N HIS A 546 24.04 -1.78 12.58
CA HIS A 546 22.86 -2.47 12.05
C HIS A 546 23.21 -3.29 10.80
N VAL A 547 22.32 -4.22 10.45
CA VAL A 547 22.41 -5.03 9.23
C VAL A 547 21.03 -5.08 8.56
N TRP A 548 21.03 -5.24 7.23
CA TRP A 548 19.77 -5.45 6.51
C TRP A 548 19.12 -6.77 6.89
N HIS A 549 17.84 -6.70 7.15
CA HIS A 549 17.01 -7.90 7.18
C HIS A 549 16.67 -8.30 5.75
N GLU A 550 16.98 -9.53 5.40
CA GLU A 550 16.57 -10.12 4.14
C GLU A 550 15.20 -10.78 4.31
N PRO A 551 14.16 -10.29 3.57
CA PRO A 551 12.87 -10.95 3.55
C PRO A 551 13.00 -12.42 3.17
N GLN A 552 12.35 -13.32 3.90
CA GLN A 552 12.42 -14.77 3.65
C GLN A 552 11.10 -15.25 3.03
N MET A 553 11.19 -16.19 2.07
CA MET A 553 10.00 -16.93 1.65
C MET A 553 9.55 -17.81 2.82
N ILE A 554 8.33 -17.60 3.28
CA ILE A 554 7.72 -18.45 4.28
C ILE A 554 6.96 -19.53 3.53
N LYS A 555 7.35 -20.76 3.79
CA LYS A 555 6.70 -21.96 3.21
C LYS A 555 5.43 -22.27 3.97
#